data_d8862469dd487d522a16f8031153002b
#
_entry.id   d8862469dd487d522a16f8031153002b
#
_cell.length_a   1.000
_cell.length_b   1.000
_cell.length_c   1.000
_cell.angle_alpha   90.00
_cell.angle_beta   90.00
_cell.angle_gamma   90.00
#
_symmetry.space_group_name_H-M   'P 1'
#
loop_
_entity.id
_entity.type
_entity.pdbx_description
1 polymer ?
#
loop_
_entity_poly.entity_id
_entity_poly.type
_entity_poly.pdbx_seq_one_letter_code
_entity_poly.pdbx_strand_id
1 'polypeptide(L)'
;MRETGTQISHNPSSNAKLGNGIARLPEMLNAGLNVGLGHDAAECNNSRDLFQVMKFASLMHRASRVDASLQQAPDVVRMATRNGSDALGHNTGRIETGRKADVILVDTKNQMFTPLMPENSDHLFSHLVFAANGSCVDTTIINGKIVMENRQLTTVDEQKVLEEANKAFRRVLERMVVPASANT
;
A
#
# COMPACT_ATOMS: atom_id res chain seq x y z
N MET A 1 4.13 5.88 -23.76
CA MET A 1 3.48 6.12 -22.46
C MET A 1 3.40 7.61 -22.12
N ARG A 2 4.51 8.37 -22.12
CA ARG A 2 4.47 9.81 -21.80
C ARG A 2 3.52 10.58 -22.72
N GLU A 3 3.62 10.39 -24.02
CA GLU A 3 2.81 11.07 -25.05
C GLU A 3 1.32 10.69 -24.99
N THR A 4 1.01 9.52 -24.49
CA THR A 4 -0.35 8.99 -24.38
C THR A 4 -1.01 9.26 -23.02
N GLY A 5 -0.28 9.86 -22.06
CA GLY A 5 -0.76 10.08 -20.70
C GLY A 5 -1.00 8.78 -19.90
N THR A 6 -0.38 7.66 -20.30
CA THR A 6 -0.55 6.37 -19.63
C THR A 6 -0.07 6.43 -18.18
N GLN A 7 -0.92 6.02 -17.28
CA GLN A 7 -0.64 5.92 -15.85
C GLN A 7 -0.06 4.57 -15.49
N ILE A 8 0.79 4.50 -14.47
CA ILE A 8 1.46 3.27 -14.04
C ILE A 8 1.08 2.93 -12.61
N SER A 9 0.67 1.69 -12.38
CA SER A 9 0.58 1.09 -11.04
C SER A 9 1.80 0.22 -10.80
N HIS A 10 2.63 0.59 -9.83
CA HIS A 10 3.81 -0.18 -9.43
C HIS A 10 3.48 -1.05 -8.22
N ASN A 11 3.59 -2.37 -8.39
CA ASN A 11 3.26 -3.39 -7.39
C ASN A 11 4.52 -4.18 -6.98
N PRO A 12 5.48 -3.57 -6.27
CA PRO A 12 6.80 -4.16 -6.05
C PRO A 12 6.75 -5.47 -5.26
N SER A 13 5.88 -5.56 -4.25
CA SER A 13 5.75 -6.76 -3.41
C SER A 13 5.24 -7.96 -4.20
N SER A 14 4.23 -7.74 -5.05
CA SER A 14 3.70 -8.78 -5.95
C SER A 14 4.75 -9.22 -6.96
N ASN A 15 5.41 -8.28 -7.62
CA ASN A 15 6.46 -8.59 -8.58
C ASN A 15 7.59 -9.41 -7.95
N ALA A 16 8.01 -9.08 -6.73
CA ALA A 16 9.03 -9.82 -6.00
C ALA A 16 8.56 -11.23 -5.64
N LYS A 17 7.34 -11.36 -5.10
CA LYS A 17 6.77 -12.65 -4.71
C LYS A 17 6.60 -13.61 -5.89
N LEU A 18 6.16 -13.09 -7.04
CA LEU A 18 5.90 -13.89 -8.24
C LEU A 18 7.14 -14.08 -9.14
N GLY A 19 8.29 -13.50 -8.76
CA GLY A 19 9.52 -13.60 -9.55
C GLY A 19 9.49 -12.83 -10.87
N ASN A 20 8.64 -11.81 -11.00
CA ASN A 20 8.49 -11.01 -12.22
C ASN A 20 9.61 -9.98 -12.42
N GLY A 21 10.60 -9.96 -11.51
CA GLY A 21 11.72 -9.03 -11.56
C GLY A 21 11.41 -7.65 -10.97
N ILE A 22 12.35 -6.73 -11.16
CA ILE A 22 12.30 -5.37 -10.63
C ILE A 22 11.97 -4.40 -11.76
N ALA A 23 10.90 -3.63 -11.61
CA ALA A 23 10.50 -2.61 -12.59
C ALA A 23 11.60 -1.53 -12.76
N ARG A 24 11.64 -0.91 -13.91
CA ARG A 24 12.58 0.21 -14.20
C ARG A 24 12.04 1.53 -13.64
N LEU A 25 11.68 1.55 -12.36
CA LEU A 25 11.02 2.68 -11.71
C LEU A 25 11.83 3.99 -11.79
N PRO A 26 13.16 4.01 -11.52
CA PRO A 26 13.94 5.24 -11.66
C PRO A 26 13.85 5.85 -13.07
N GLU A 27 13.93 5.03 -14.09
CA GLU A 27 13.83 5.47 -15.49
C GLU A 27 12.42 5.97 -15.84
N MET A 28 11.38 5.33 -15.29
CA MET A 28 9.99 5.78 -15.49
C MET A 28 9.76 7.15 -14.87
N LEU A 29 10.24 7.38 -13.65
CA LEU A 29 10.13 8.66 -12.95
C LEU A 29 10.94 9.75 -13.67
N ASN A 30 12.17 9.44 -14.10
CA ASN A 30 13.02 10.35 -14.86
C ASN A 30 12.40 10.73 -16.23
N ALA A 31 11.63 9.82 -16.82
CA ALA A 31 10.86 10.11 -18.04
C ALA A 31 9.60 10.96 -17.78
N GLY A 32 9.32 11.33 -16.52
CA GLY A 32 8.16 12.13 -16.13
C GLY A 32 6.83 11.35 -16.17
N LEU A 33 6.88 10.03 -16.06
CA LEU A 33 5.67 9.21 -15.97
C LEU A 33 5.06 9.33 -14.57
N ASN A 34 3.73 9.39 -14.51
CA ASN A 34 3.04 9.28 -13.22
C ASN A 34 2.98 7.83 -12.78
N VAL A 35 3.57 7.54 -11.62
CA VAL A 35 3.62 6.19 -11.03
C VAL A 35 2.98 6.23 -9.65
N GLY A 36 1.88 5.50 -9.49
CA GLY A 36 1.26 5.20 -8.19
C GLY A 36 1.70 3.85 -7.66
N LEU A 37 1.53 3.61 -6.36
CA LEU A 37 1.76 2.31 -5.74
C LEU A 37 0.47 1.50 -5.62
N GLY A 38 0.59 0.20 -5.80
CA GLY A 38 -0.47 -0.75 -5.57
C GLY A 38 0.05 -2.01 -4.86
N HIS A 39 -0.85 -2.74 -4.22
CA HIS A 39 -0.51 -4.00 -3.55
C HIS A 39 -0.89 -5.24 -4.35
N ASP A 40 -1.56 -5.06 -5.51
CA ASP A 40 -2.10 -6.16 -6.33
C ASP A 40 -3.19 -6.98 -5.60
N ALA A 41 -3.59 -8.11 -6.14
CA ALA A 41 -4.54 -9.00 -5.52
C ALA A 41 -3.97 -9.69 -4.27
N ALA A 42 -4.85 -10.16 -3.39
CA ALA A 42 -4.46 -10.76 -2.13
C ALA A 42 -3.58 -12.02 -2.31
N GLU A 43 -3.86 -12.83 -3.32
CA GLU A 43 -3.07 -14.02 -3.66
C GLU A 43 -1.68 -13.70 -4.22
N CYS A 44 -1.53 -12.52 -4.84
CA CYS A 44 -0.26 -12.08 -5.43
C CYS A 44 0.70 -11.46 -4.42
N ASN A 45 0.20 -10.88 -3.33
CA ASN A 45 1.01 -10.18 -2.32
C ASN A 45 0.83 -10.74 -0.90
N ASN A 46 -0.32 -11.32 -0.57
CA ASN A 46 -0.76 -11.74 0.78
C ASN A 46 -0.97 -10.59 1.77
N SER A 47 -0.39 -9.42 1.56
CA SER A 47 -0.54 -8.24 2.40
C SER A 47 -1.35 -7.16 1.67
N ARG A 48 -2.18 -6.42 2.42
CA ARG A 48 -2.87 -5.22 1.93
C ARG A 48 -2.34 -3.96 2.60
N ASP A 49 -1.18 -4.06 3.20
CA ASP A 49 -0.53 -2.95 3.90
C ASP A 49 0.31 -2.12 2.92
N LEU A 50 -0.16 -0.92 2.60
CA LEU A 50 0.53 -0.01 1.69
C LEU A 50 1.82 0.57 2.29
N PHE A 51 1.98 0.60 3.62
CA PHE A 51 3.26 0.95 4.24
C PHE A 51 4.34 -0.06 3.86
N GLN A 52 4.00 -1.34 3.87
CA GLN A 52 4.92 -2.39 3.43
C GLN A 52 5.28 -2.22 1.95
N VAL A 53 4.32 -1.90 1.10
CA VAL A 53 4.56 -1.64 -0.34
C VAL A 53 5.49 -0.45 -0.53
N MET A 54 5.30 0.64 0.23
CA MET A 54 6.21 1.79 0.23
C MET A 54 7.65 1.39 0.55
N LYS A 55 7.85 0.59 1.59
CA LYS A 55 9.17 0.08 1.98
C LYS A 55 9.81 -0.73 0.83
N PHE A 56 9.08 -1.66 0.23
CA PHE A 56 9.57 -2.43 -0.91
C PHE A 56 9.91 -1.54 -2.10
N ALA A 57 9.05 -0.57 -2.45
CA ALA A 57 9.29 0.36 -3.54
C ALA A 57 10.59 1.16 -3.39
N SER A 58 10.99 1.47 -2.16
CA SER A 58 12.27 2.13 -1.89
C SER A 58 13.43 1.13 -1.91
N LEU A 59 13.38 0.11 -1.06
CA LEU A 59 14.53 -0.76 -0.78
C LEU A 59 14.95 -1.63 -1.95
N MET A 60 14.00 -2.14 -2.74
CA MET A 60 14.33 -3.01 -3.88
C MET A 60 15.14 -2.27 -4.94
N HIS A 61 14.76 -1.01 -5.23
CA HIS A 61 15.48 -0.22 -6.22
C HIS A 61 16.86 0.21 -5.73
N ARG A 62 16.98 0.62 -4.45
CA ARG A 62 18.27 0.93 -3.82
C ARG A 62 19.21 -0.27 -3.85
N ALA A 63 18.73 -1.44 -3.45
CA ALA A 63 19.53 -2.66 -3.43
C ALA A 63 19.95 -3.11 -4.84
N SER A 64 19.04 -3.09 -5.81
CA SER A 64 19.33 -3.53 -7.18
C SER A 64 20.27 -2.61 -7.95
N ARG A 65 20.35 -1.35 -7.58
CA ARG A 65 21.20 -0.33 -8.23
C ARG A 65 22.42 0.05 -7.38
N VAL A 66 22.52 -0.48 -6.14
CA VAL A 66 23.56 -0.13 -5.17
C VAL A 66 23.62 1.39 -4.96
N ASP A 67 22.46 2.03 -4.84
CA ASP A 67 22.31 3.49 -4.74
C ASP A 67 21.24 3.85 -3.72
N ALA A 68 21.66 4.37 -2.56
CA ALA A 68 20.77 4.79 -1.47
C ALA A 68 20.04 6.10 -1.74
N SER A 69 20.38 6.85 -2.80
CA SER A 69 19.72 8.10 -3.16
C SER A 69 18.40 7.90 -3.91
N LEU A 70 18.13 6.69 -4.40
CA LEU A 70 16.92 6.36 -5.15
C LEU A 70 15.69 6.28 -4.24
N GLN A 71 14.53 6.58 -4.81
CA GLN A 71 13.21 6.50 -4.17
C GLN A 71 13.23 6.97 -2.71
N GLN A 72 13.49 8.27 -2.53
CA GLN A 72 13.49 8.89 -1.21
C GLN A 72 12.10 8.80 -0.56
N ALA A 73 12.03 8.80 0.76
CA ALA A 73 10.79 8.57 1.50
C ALA A 73 9.66 9.55 1.12
N PRO A 74 9.89 10.88 0.94
CA PRO A 74 8.84 11.79 0.50
C PRO A 74 8.27 11.44 -0.89
N ASP A 75 9.10 10.97 -1.83
CA ASP A 75 8.65 10.60 -3.17
C ASP A 75 7.79 9.33 -3.13
N VAL A 76 8.19 8.36 -2.33
CA VAL A 76 7.46 7.11 -2.15
C VAL A 76 6.09 7.35 -1.48
N VAL A 77 6.01 8.23 -0.48
CA VAL A 77 4.72 8.64 0.11
C VAL A 77 3.85 9.34 -0.94
N ARG A 78 4.43 10.17 -1.80
CA ARG A 78 3.70 10.82 -2.91
C ARG A 78 3.15 9.77 -3.89
N MET A 79 3.91 8.72 -4.21
CA MET A 79 3.45 7.62 -5.04
C MET A 79 2.29 6.84 -4.39
N ALA A 80 2.30 6.68 -3.07
CA ALA A 80 1.26 6.00 -2.30
C ALA A 80 -0.03 6.83 -2.10
N THR A 81 0.01 8.12 -2.38
CA THR A 81 -1.11 9.06 -2.12
C THR A 81 -1.52 9.81 -3.37
N ARG A 82 -0.86 10.94 -3.63
CA ARG A 82 -1.16 11.87 -4.71
C ARG A 82 -1.17 11.22 -6.08
N ASN A 83 -0.11 10.47 -6.41
CA ASN A 83 0.07 9.92 -7.75
C ASN A 83 -1.00 8.86 -8.08
N GLY A 84 -1.39 8.03 -7.11
CA GLY A 84 -2.49 7.09 -7.28
C GLY A 84 -3.83 7.79 -7.50
N SER A 85 -4.10 8.85 -6.74
CA SER A 85 -5.31 9.68 -6.92
C SER A 85 -5.35 10.34 -8.31
N ASP A 86 -4.24 10.93 -8.74
CA ASP A 86 -4.12 11.57 -10.06
C ASP A 86 -4.30 10.52 -11.18
N ALA A 87 -3.75 9.31 -11.03
CA ALA A 87 -3.89 8.22 -11.99
C ALA A 87 -5.34 7.75 -12.18
N LEU A 88 -6.12 7.77 -11.11
CA LEU A 88 -7.53 7.35 -11.12
C LEU A 88 -8.49 8.50 -11.43
N GLY A 89 -8.00 9.72 -11.60
CA GLY A 89 -8.84 10.91 -11.79
C GLY A 89 -9.67 11.25 -10.56
N HIS A 90 -9.26 10.80 -9.38
CA HIS A 90 -9.97 11.06 -8.13
C HIS A 90 -9.56 12.43 -7.55
N ASN A 91 -10.52 13.11 -6.94
CA ASN A 91 -10.26 14.41 -6.27
C ASN A 91 -9.82 14.19 -4.81
N THR A 92 -8.77 13.36 -4.60
CA THR A 92 -8.23 12.96 -3.29
C THR A 92 -6.69 13.07 -3.25
N GLY A 93 -6.03 12.43 -2.31
CA GLY A 93 -4.56 12.27 -2.26
C GLY A 93 -3.79 13.50 -1.79
N ARG A 94 -4.49 14.58 -1.39
CA ARG A 94 -3.94 15.82 -0.82
C ARG A 94 -4.90 16.40 0.20
N ILE A 95 -4.37 17.05 1.22
CA ILE A 95 -5.15 17.81 2.20
C ILE A 95 -5.21 19.25 1.73
N GLU A 96 -6.22 19.56 0.93
CA GLU A 96 -6.44 20.88 0.31
C GLU A 96 -7.94 21.21 0.30
N THR A 97 -8.30 22.48 0.42
CA THR A 97 -9.70 22.94 0.31
C THR A 97 -10.31 22.50 -1.03
N GLY A 98 -11.52 21.97 -1.00
CA GLY A 98 -12.23 21.49 -2.20
C GLY A 98 -11.90 20.06 -2.60
N ARG A 99 -11.00 19.38 -1.89
CA ARG A 99 -10.74 17.96 -2.06
C ARG A 99 -11.67 17.10 -1.20
N LYS A 100 -11.91 15.87 -1.65
CA LYS A 100 -12.57 14.86 -0.81
C LYS A 100 -11.62 14.46 0.33
N ALA A 101 -12.18 14.33 1.52
CA ALA A 101 -11.42 13.93 2.70
C ALA A 101 -11.24 12.40 2.75
N ASP A 102 -10.18 11.92 2.11
CA ASP A 102 -9.63 10.58 2.29
C ASP A 102 -8.35 10.73 3.10
N VAL A 103 -8.42 10.47 4.41
CA VAL A 103 -7.37 10.79 5.38
C VAL A 103 -7.21 9.65 6.36
N ILE A 104 -5.98 9.36 6.75
CA ILE A 104 -5.66 8.50 7.89
C ILE A 104 -5.00 9.32 9.00
N LEU A 105 -5.31 8.99 10.25
CA LEU A 105 -4.59 9.49 11.42
C LEU A 105 -3.64 8.39 11.89
N VAL A 106 -2.37 8.73 12.00
CA VAL A 106 -1.31 7.81 12.41
C VAL A 106 -0.90 8.12 13.85
N ASP A 107 -0.91 7.12 14.71
CA ASP A 107 -0.48 7.22 16.09
C ASP A 107 1.06 7.29 16.18
N THR A 108 1.59 8.50 16.31
CA THR A 108 3.04 8.74 16.43
C THR A 108 3.62 8.43 17.81
N LYS A 109 2.79 8.07 18.80
CA LYS A 109 3.26 7.57 20.11
C LYS A 109 3.66 6.09 20.03
N ASN A 110 3.39 5.44 18.92
CA ASN A 110 3.84 4.07 18.66
C ASN A 110 5.38 4.00 18.64
N GLN A 111 5.93 2.92 19.16
CA GLN A 111 7.40 2.69 19.23
C GLN A 111 8.12 2.83 17.87
N MET A 112 7.42 2.59 16.76
CA MET A 112 7.94 2.72 15.40
C MET A 112 8.28 4.16 15.02
N PHE A 113 7.80 5.14 15.78
CA PHE A 113 8.10 6.56 15.61
C PHE A 113 9.06 7.11 16.67
N THR A 114 9.69 6.25 17.46
CA THR A 114 10.59 6.70 18.55
C THR A 114 12.06 6.43 18.19
N PRO A 115 12.94 7.46 18.25
CA PRO A 115 12.65 8.87 18.52
C PRO A 115 12.05 9.58 17.28
N LEU A 116 11.13 10.53 17.48
CA LEU A 116 10.55 11.36 16.43
C LEU A 116 10.95 12.82 16.63
N MET A 117 11.41 13.47 15.57
CA MET A 117 11.61 14.92 15.49
C MET A 117 10.46 15.52 14.64
N PRO A 118 9.36 15.97 15.26
CA PRO A 118 8.16 16.36 14.52
C PRO A 118 8.34 17.59 13.62
N GLU A 119 9.30 18.45 13.94
CA GLU A 119 9.69 19.62 13.14
C GLU A 119 10.44 19.25 11.86
N ASN A 120 10.94 18.02 11.75
CA ASN A 120 11.65 17.51 10.58
C ASN A 120 10.74 16.59 9.77
N SER A 121 10.17 17.10 8.69
CA SER A 121 9.28 16.35 7.81
C SER A 121 9.96 15.13 7.16
N ASP A 122 11.24 15.20 6.81
CA ASP A 122 11.96 14.09 6.21
C ASP A 122 12.14 12.93 7.19
N HIS A 123 12.31 13.26 8.48
CA HIS A 123 12.36 12.26 9.53
C HIS A 123 11.01 11.55 9.69
N LEU A 124 9.89 12.30 9.65
CA LEU A 124 8.55 11.73 9.65
C LEU A 124 8.31 10.82 8.44
N PHE A 125 8.65 11.27 7.24
CA PHE A 125 8.52 10.44 6.03
C PHE A 125 9.37 9.18 6.10
N SER A 126 10.58 9.26 6.67
CA SER A 126 11.44 8.10 6.88
C SER A 126 10.78 7.06 7.78
N HIS A 127 10.17 7.48 8.90
CA HIS A 127 9.43 6.57 9.77
C HIS A 127 8.24 5.94 9.05
N LEU A 128 7.44 6.73 8.32
CA LEU A 128 6.30 6.22 7.55
C LEU A 128 6.69 5.15 6.53
N VAL A 129 7.83 5.32 5.85
CA VAL A 129 8.25 4.40 4.79
C VAL A 129 9.01 3.18 5.34
N PHE A 130 9.90 3.37 6.30
CA PHE A 130 10.84 2.32 6.69
C PHE A 130 10.49 1.60 8.00
N ALA A 131 9.70 2.22 8.89
CA ALA A 131 9.37 1.65 10.18
C ALA A 131 7.88 1.33 10.37
N ALA A 132 6.98 2.22 9.92
CA ALA A 132 5.54 2.07 10.13
C ALA A 132 4.93 0.89 9.38
N ASN A 133 3.76 0.47 9.85
CA ASN A 133 2.85 -0.48 9.20
C ASN A 133 1.40 -0.10 9.50
N GLY A 134 0.44 -0.82 8.93
CA GLY A 134 -0.99 -0.54 9.09
C GLY A 134 -1.49 -0.48 10.54
N SER A 135 -0.81 -1.13 11.49
CA SER A 135 -1.20 -1.07 12.91
C SER A 135 -0.97 0.30 13.57
N CYS A 136 -0.19 1.17 12.92
CA CYS A 136 0.00 2.55 13.37
C CYS A 136 -1.19 3.47 13.05
N VAL A 137 -2.11 3.03 12.16
CA VAL A 137 -3.28 3.82 11.79
C VAL A 137 -4.34 3.71 12.89
N ASP A 138 -4.71 4.83 13.46
CA ASP A 138 -5.73 4.92 14.51
C ASP A 138 -7.12 5.14 13.92
N THR A 139 -7.24 6.08 12.99
CA THR A 139 -8.51 6.49 12.39
C THR A 139 -8.39 6.55 10.87
N THR A 140 -9.43 6.12 10.18
CA THR A 140 -9.53 6.21 8.72
C THR A 140 -10.82 6.92 8.33
N ILE A 141 -10.68 7.94 7.51
CA ILE A 141 -11.77 8.75 6.94
C ILE A 141 -11.78 8.55 5.44
N ILE A 142 -12.93 8.20 4.87
CA ILE A 142 -13.12 8.04 3.42
C ILE A 142 -14.30 8.90 2.97
N ASN A 143 -14.06 9.79 2.02
CA ASN A 143 -15.05 10.74 1.52
C ASN A 143 -15.76 11.51 2.67
N GLY A 144 -14.99 11.89 3.70
CA GLY A 144 -15.48 12.61 4.88
C GLY A 144 -16.21 11.75 5.92
N LYS A 145 -16.32 10.43 5.73
CA LYS A 145 -16.94 9.50 6.69
C LYS A 145 -15.88 8.74 7.46
N ILE A 146 -15.98 8.67 8.77
CA ILE A 146 -15.14 7.82 9.61
C ILE A 146 -15.55 6.37 9.38
N VAL A 147 -14.63 5.55 8.87
CA VAL A 147 -14.84 4.13 8.59
C VAL A 147 -14.05 3.23 9.55
N MET A 148 -13.08 3.80 10.25
CA MET A 148 -12.37 3.18 11.37
C MET A 148 -12.02 4.27 12.38
N GLU A 149 -12.19 4.02 13.66
CA GLU A 149 -11.85 4.91 14.78
C GLU A 149 -11.29 4.09 15.93
N ASN A 150 -10.23 4.56 16.58
CA ASN A 150 -9.53 3.83 17.64
C ASN A 150 -9.18 2.38 17.22
N ARG A 151 -8.77 2.20 15.96
CA ARG A 151 -8.47 0.89 15.31
C ARG A 151 -9.67 -0.07 15.24
N GLN A 152 -10.89 0.42 15.41
CA GLN A 152 -12.12 -0.37 15.29
C GLN A 152 -12.90 0.05 14.04
N LEU A 153 -13.29 -0.90 13.21
CA LEU A 153 -14.13 -0.65 12.05
C LEU A 153 -15.52 -0.22 12.48
N THR A 154 -16.03 0.88 11.88
CA THR A 154 -17.36 1.42 12.20
C THR A 154 -18.43 0.97 11.22
N THR A 155 -18.05 0.40 10.08
CA THR A 155 -18.94 0.10 8.96
C THR A 155 -19.24 -1.38 8.79
N VAL A 156 -18.45 -2.27 9.41
CA VAL A 156 -18.61 -3.73 9.35
C VAL A 156 -18.28 -4.37 10.71
N ASP A 157 -18.87 -5.51 10.96
CA ASP A 157 -18.51 -6.39 12.07
C ASP A 157 -17.30 -7.25 11.64
N GLU A 158 -16.11 -6.85 12.07
CA GLU A 158 -14.84 -7.48 11.68
C GLU A 158 -14.81 -8.95 12.07
N GLN A 159 -15.26 -9.30 13.29
CA GLN A 159 -15.27 -10.67 13.79
C GLN A 159 -16.13 -11.56 12.90
N LYS A 160 -17.33 -11.10 12.56
CA LYS A 160 -18.23 -11.82 11.66
C LYS A 160 -17.63 -12.02 10.28
N VAL A 161 -16.98 -11.00 9.72
CA VAL A 161 -16.31 -11.10 8.39
C VAL A 161 -15.22 -12.17 8.44
N LEU A 162 -14.38 -12.20 9.47
CA LEU A 162 -13.32 -13.19 9.64
C LEU A 162 -13.89 -14.62 9.77
N GLU A 163 -14.96 -14.80 10.54
CA GLU A 163 -15.64 -16.11 10.68
C GLU A 163 -16.21 -16.58 9.34
N GLU A 164 -16.90 -15.69 8.60
CA GLU A 164 -17.47 -16.03 7.29
C GLU A 164 -16.41 -16.35 6.25
N ALA A 165 -15.29 -15.61 6.25
CA ALA A 165 -14.16 -15.90 5.37
C ALA A 165 -13.57 -17.29 5.65
N ASN A 166 -13.37 -17.66 6.92
CA ASN A 166 -12.89 -18.98 7.30
C ASN A 166 -13.87 -20.10 6.89
N LYS A 167 -15.18 -19.89 7.05
CA LYS A 167 -16.20 -20.83 6.59
C LYS A 167 -16.20 -20.98 5.06
N ALA A 168 -16.04 -19.88 4.34
CA ALA A 168 -15.96 -19.89 2.87
C ALA A 168 -14.73 -20.65 2.40
N PHE A 169 -13.57 -20.45 3.02
CA PHE A 169 -12.34 -21.15 2.67
C PHE A 169 -12.46 -22.66 2.88
N ARG A 170 -13.02 -23.11 4.02
CA ARG A 170 -13.26 -24.54 4.26
C ARG A 170 -14.12 -25.17 3.17
N ARG A 171 -15.21 -24.51 2.75
CA ARG A 171 -16.06 -24.99 1.64
C ARG A 171 -15.32 -25.12 0.31
N VAL A 172 -14.35 -24.24 0.06
CA VAL A 172 -13.49 -24.35 -1.13
C VAL A 172 -12.58 -25.59 -1.03
N LEU A 173 -11.93 -25.79 0.13
CA LEU A 173 -11.08 -26.95 0.36
C LEU A 173 -11.84 -28.27 0.22
N GLU A 174 -13.05 -28.38 0.76
CA GLU A 174 -13.90 -29.57 0.62
C GLU A 174 -14.22 -29.91 -0.85
N ARG A 175 -14.35 -28.90 -1.70
CA ARG A 175 -14.57 -29.08 -3.14
C ARG A 175 -13.29 -29.47 -3.91
N MET A 176 -12.13 -29.10 -3.38
CA MET A 176 -10.81 -29.42 -4.01
C MET A 176 -10.34 -30.82 -3.66
N VAL A 177 -10.88 -31.47 -2.63
CA VAL A 177 -10.63 -32.88 -2.33
C VAL A 177 -11.43 -33.72 -3.33
N VAL A 178 -10.88 -33.87 -4.56
CA VAL A 178 -11.37 -34.87 -5.51
C VAL A 178 -11.05 -36.24 -4.90
N PRO A 179 -12.04 -37.15 -4.79
CA PRO A 179 -11.76 -38.51 -4.29
C PRO A 179 -10.70 -39.16 -5.19
N ALA A 180 -9.68 -39.76 -4.56
CA ALA A 180 -8.60 -40.50 -5.26
C ALA A 180 -9.09 -41.84 -5.88
N SER A 181 -10.28 -41.87 -6.48
CA SER A 181 -10.91 -43.05 -7.05
C SER A 181 -11.51 -42.76 -8.44
N ALA A 182 -10.68 -42.33 -9.38
CA ALA A 182 -11.07 -42.30 -10.78
C ALA A 182 -9.88 -42.62 -11.71
N ASN A 183 -8.94 -43.48 -11.27
CA ASN A 183 -7.92 -44.10 -12.14
C ASN A 183 -7.80 -45.57 -11.77
N THR A 184 -8.76 -46.35 -12.21
CA THR A 184 -8.63 -47.78 -12.49
C THR A 184 -9.18 -48.07 -13.86
#